data_ec0f812cb457136d34238e6bc22b6fb6
#
_entry.id   ec0f812cb457136d34238e6bc22b6fb6
#
_cell.length_a   1.000
_cell.length_b   1.000
_cell.length_c   1.000
_cell.angle_alpha   90.00
_cell.angle_beta   90.00
_cell.angle_gamma   90.00
#
_symmetry.space_group_name_H-M   'P 1'
#
loop_
_entity.id
_entity.type
_entity.pdbx_description
1 polymer ?
#
loop_
_entity_poly.entity_id
_entity_poly.type
_entity_poly.pdbx_seq_one_letter_code
_entity_poly.pdbx_strand_id
1 'polypeptide(L)'
;MELKLRNGKIRVFREDVKEEDLIWHRDLKDRTLVVLEGYGWQLQIDNEIPMDLLEGHSYNIVKNEYHRIIKGEGELVIRIYEDN
;
A
#
# COMPACT_ATOMS: atom_id res chain seq x y z
N MET A 1 -7.40 8.66 3.61
CA MET A 1 -6.77 9.91 4.09
C MET A 1 -5.28 9.86 3.84
N GLU A 2 -4.70 10.97 3.42
CA GLU A 2 -3.27 11.06 3.16
C GLU A 2 -2.68 12.26 3.88
N LEU A 3 -1.48 12.04 4.44
CA LEU A 3 -0.67 13.11 4.99
C LEU A 3 0.63 13.17 4.17
N LYS A 4 0.83 14.26 3.44
CA LYS A 4 2.02 14.44 2.62
C LYS A 4 3.23 14.78 3.49
N LEU A 5 4.34 14.13 3.20
CA LEU A 5 5.61 14.33 3.86
C LEU A 5 6.68 14.67 2.83
N ARG A 6 7.88 15.02 3.29
CA ARG A 6 8.96 15.46 2.42
C ARG A 6 9.34 14.45 1.33
N ASN A 7 9.41 13.18 1.69
CA ASN A 7 9.84 12.10 0.78
C ASN A 7 8.74 11.07 0.53
N GLY A 8 7.48 11.54 0.48
CA GLY A 8 6.35 10.66 0.28
C GLY A 8 5.15 11.05 1.12
N LYS A 9 4.54 10.08 1.76
CA LYS A 9 3.30 10.33 2.49
C LYS A 9 2.97 9.20 3.47
N ILE A 10 2.05 9.50 4.39
CA ILE A 10 1.37 8.49 5.18
C ILE A 10 -0.03 8.36 4.61
N ARG A 11 -0.46 7.14 4.36
CA ARG A 11 -1.80 6.87 3.87
C ARG A 11 -2.56 5.98 4.83
N VAL A 12 -3.80 6.36 5.12
CA VAL A 12 -4.70 5.59 5.97
C VAL A 12 -5.82 5.04 5.11
N PHE A 13 -5.96 3.71 5.13
CA PHE A 13 -7.10 3.02 4.53
C PHE A 13 -8.04 2.68 5.68
N ARG A 14 -9.23 3.25 5.65
CA ARG A 14 -10.21 3.03 6.70
C ARG A 14 -10.84 1.65 6.57
N GLU A 15 -11.36 1.13 7.68
CA GLU A 15 -11.99 -0.19 7.67
C GLU A 15 -13.25 -0.24 6.78
N ASP A 16 -13.86 0.91 6.51
CA ASP A 16 -15.04 1.00 5.65
C ASP A 16 -14.69 1.29 4.18
N VAL A 17 -13.42 1.25 3.80
CA VAL A 17 -13.04 1.42 2.40
C VAL A 17 -13.68 0.34 1.53
N LYS A 18 -14.18 0.75 0.38
CA LYS A 18 -14.84 -0.19 -0.53
C LYS A 18 -13.82 -0.87 -1.43
N GLU A 19 -14.06 -2.15 -1.72
CA GLU A 19 -13.17 -2.90 -2.62
C GLU A 19 -13.05 -2.23 -3.99
N GLU A 20 -14.10 -1.58 -4.46
CA GLU A 20 -14.09 -0.84 -5.73
C GLU A 20 -13.10 0.33 -5.73
N ASP A 21 -12.67 0.78 -4.54
CA ASP A 21 -11.64 1.82 -4.41
C ASP A 21 -10.23 1.24 -4.33
N LEU A 22 -10.11 -0.09 -4.23
CA LEU A 22 -8.84 -0.79 -4.13
C LEU A 22 -8.54 -1.52 -5.44
N ILE A 23 -8.43 -0.74 -6.50
CA ILE A 23 -8.30 -1.28 -7.86
C ILE A 23 -6.85 -1.49 -8.27
N TRP A 24 -6.66 -2.31 -9.28
CA TRP A 24 -5.37 -2.46 -9.94
C TRP A 24 -4.93 -1.12 -10.51
N HIS A 25 -3.72 -0.70 -10.19
CA HIS A 25 -3.16 0.55 -10.68
C HIS A 25 -1.64 0.44 -10.76
N ARG A 26 -1.03 1.44 -11.35
CA ARG A 26 0.43 1.57 -11.40
C ARG A 26 0.83 2.97 -11.00
N ASP A 27 2.04 3.10 -10.48
CA ASP A 27 2.60 4.38 -10.08
C ASP A 27 3.72 4.76 -11.04
N LEU A 28 3.98 6.04 -11.15
CA LEU A 28 5.01 6.56 -12.05
C LEU A 28 6.38 6.65 -11.38
N LYS A 29 6.48 6.28 -10.12
CA LYS A 29 7.73 6.32 -9.32
C LYS A 29 7.88 5.03 -8.55
N ASP A 30 9.13 4.66 -8.28
CA ASP A 30 9.41 3.57 -7.36
C ASP A 30 8.95 3.96 -5.96
N ARG A 31 8.37 3.03 -5.25
CA ARG A 31 7.87 3.24 -3.90
C ARG A 31 8.35 2.16 -2.96
N THR A 32 8.58 2.56 -1.72
CA THR A 32 8.77 1.64 -0.60
C THR A 32 7.66 1.89 0.40
N LEU A 33 6.93 0.83 0.73
CA LEU A 33 5.87 0.89 1.74
C LEU A 33 6.40 0.32 3.04
N VAL A 34 6.13 1.01 4.15
CA VAL A 34 6.36 0.46 5.49
C VAL A 34 5.02 0.41 6.20
N VAL A 35 4.64 -0.78 6.67
CA VAL A 35 3.36 -0.94 7.36
C VAL A 35 3.51 -0.46 8.80
N LEU A 36 2.76 0.58 9.15
CA LEU A 36 2.75 1.13 10.51
C LEU A 36 1.69 0.45 11.36
N GLU A 37 0.54 0.13 10.78
CA GLU A 37 -0.57 -0.53 11.47
C GLU A 37 -1.41 -1.27 10.45
N GLY A 38 -1.84 -2.48 10.76
CA GLY A 38 -2.74 -3.24 9.90
C GLY A 38 -2.76 -4.71 10.24
N TYR A 39 -3.89 -5.37 9.91
CA TYR A 39 -4.05 -6.80 10.13
C TYR A 39 -4.84 -7.42 8.98
N GLY A 40 -4.29 -8.47 8.38
CA GLY A 40 -4.96 -9.20 7.31
C GLY A 40 -4.99 -8.51 5.96
N TRP A 41 -4.41 -7.31 5.85
CA TRP A 41 -4.30 -6.63 4.56
C TRP A 41 -3.18 -7.24 3.74
N GLN A 42 -3.33 -7.23 2.42
CA GLN A 42 -2.36 -7.82 1.51
C GLN A 42 -2.03 -6.88 0.36
N LEU A 43 -0.85 -7.07 -0.21
CA LEU A 43 -0.41 -6.42 -1.43
C LEU A 43 -0.27 -7.48 -2.50
N GLN A 44 -0.83 -7.23 -3.67
CA GLN A 44 -0.65 -8.12 -4.82
C GLN A 44 -0.04 -7.36 -5.98
N ILE A 45 1.10 -7.84 -6.44
CA ILE A 45 1.76 -7.39 -7.66
C ILE A 45 1.21 -8.23 -8.80
N ASP A 46 1.08 -7.65 -9.99
CA ASP A 46 0.58 -8.34 -11.17
C ASP A 46 1.36 -9.62 -11.42
N ASN A 47 0.64 -10.69 -11.72
CA ASN A 47 1.18 -12.03 -11.95
C ASN A 47 1.87 -12.68 -10.74
N GLU A 48 1.67 -12.14 -9.54
CA GLU A 48 2.25 -12.70 -8.32
C GLU A 48 1.16 -13.07 -7.32
N ILE A 49 1.54 -13.92 -6.38
CA ILE A 49 0.65 -14.31 -5.26
C ILE A 49 0.55 -13.13 -4.30
N PRO A 50 -0.65 -12.83 -3.75
CA PRO A 50 -0.77 -11.80 -2.72
C PRO A 50 0.15 -12.07 -1.55
N MET A 51 0.77 -11.01 -1.03
CA MET A 51 1.62 -11.12 0.15
C MET A 51 1.04 -10.32 1.31
N ASP A 52 1.20 -10.84 2.53
CA ASP A 52 0.69 -10.19 3.72
C ASP A 52 1.45 -8.91 4.03
N LEU A 53 0.69 -7.85 4.35
CA LEU A 53 1.26 -6.59 4.82
C LEU A 53 1.38 -6.65 6.33
N LEU A 54 2.59 -6.97 6.81
CA LEU A 54 2.85 -7.15 8.24
C LEU A 54 3.45 -5.88 8.85
N GLU A 55 2.98 -5.52 10.04
CA GLU A 55 3.47 -4.35 10.75
C GLU A 55 4.99 -4.37 10.89
N GLY A 56 5.61 -3.24 10.63
CA GLY A 56 7.05 -3.06 10.71
C GLY A 56 7.83 -3.57 9.49
N HIS A 57 7.18 -4.24 8.56
CA HIS A 57 7.83 -4.74 7.36
C HIS A 57 7.75 -3.73 6.22
N SER A 58 8.69 -3.83 5.29
CA SER A 58 8.75 -2.96 4.12
C SER A 58 8.57 -3.75 2.83
N TYR A 59 8.01 -3.09 1.82
CA TYR A 59 7.66 -3.69 0.54
C TYR A 59 8.01 -2.72 -0.57
N ASN A 60 8.67 -3.21 -1.62
CA ASN A 60 9.05 -2.38 -2.76
C ASN A 60 8.08 -2.58 -3.92
N ILE A 61 7.66 -1.47 -4.52
CA ILE A 61 6.82 -1.47 -5.70
C ILE A 61 7.56 -0.69 -6.77
N VAL A 62 7.93 -1.38 -7.84
CA VAL A 62 8.66 -0.77 -8.96
C VAL A 62 7.70 0.10 -9.77
N LYS A 63 8.20 1.22 -10.27
CA LYS A 63 7.40 2.11 -11.12
C LYS A 63 6.79 1.33 -12.29
N ASN A 64 5.58 1.73 -12.66
CA ASN A 64 4.81 1.14 -13.77
C ASN A 64 4.36 -0.31 -13.56
N GLU A 65 4.66 -0.91 -12.43
CA GLU A 65 4.22 -2.26 -12.10
C GLU A 65 2.79 -2.22 -11.55
N TYR A 66 1.88 -2.95 -12.19
CA TYR A 66 0.50 -2.99 -11.72
C TYR A 66 0.41 -3.74 -10.39
N HIS A 67 -0.37 -3.19 -9.48
CA HIS A 67 -0.54 -3.76 -8.15
C HIS A 67 -1.85 -3.30 -7.54
N ARG A 68 -2.24 -3.94 -6.45
CA ARG A 68 -3.42 -3.57 -5.68
C ARG A 68 -3.23 -3.91 -4.22
N ILE A 69 -4.00 -3.24 -3.37
CA ILE A 69 -4.16 -3.59 -1.96
C ILE A 69 -5.41 -4.44 -1.82
N ILE A 70 -5.31 -5.52 -1.06
CA ILE A 70 -6.45 -6.39 -0.75
C ILE A 70 -6.85 -6.11 0.69
N LYS A 71 -8.12 -5.82 0.89
CA LYS A 71 -8.65 -5.39 2.17
C LYS A 71 -8.51 -6.47 3.25
N GLY A 72 -8.09 -6.03 4.43
CA GLY A 72 -8.04 -6.85 5.64
C GLY A 72 -9.07 -6.40 6.66
N GLU A 73 -8.72 -6.47 7.93
CA GLU A 73 -9.57 -6.08 9.05
C GLU A 73 -9.07 -4.75 9.64
N GLY A 74 -10.03 -3.91 10.07
CA GLY A 74 -9.70 -2.62 10.65
C GLY A 74 -9.03 -1.69 9.66
N GLU A 75 -8.24 -0.76 10.17
CA GLU A 75 -7.53 0.20 9.34
C GLU A 75 -6.16 -0.30 8.94
N LEU A 76 -5.69 0.18 7.78
CA LEU A 76 -4.32 -0.01 7.34
C LEU A 76 -3.65 1.35 7.28
N VAL A 77 -2.53 1.50 7.98
CA VAL A 77 -1.72 2.73 7.95
C VAL A 77 -0.36 2.39 7.37
N ILE A 78 0.00 3.04 6.27
CA ILE A 78 1.27 2.80 5.61
C ILE A 78 2.04 4.10 5.43
N ARG A 79 3.35 4.00 5.59
CA ARG A 79 4.30 5.05 5.24
C ARG A 79 4.83 4.75 3.85
N ILE A 80 4.64 5.68 2.94
CA ILE A 80 5.07 5.52 1.56
C ILE A 80 6.27 6.43 1.33
N TYR A 81 7.38 5.85 0.89
CA TYR A 81 8.56 6.59 0.42
C TYR A 81 8.57 6.56 -1.09
N GLU A 82 8.76 7.72 -1.70
CA GLU A 82 8.81 7.83 -3.15
C GLU A 82 10.15 8.40 -3.58
N ASP A 83 10.74 7.79 -4.61
CA ASP A 83 11.95 8.31 -5.24
C ASP A 83 11.57 9.49 -6.14
N ASN A 84 12.43 10.47 -6.17
CA ASN A 84 12.25 11.64 -7.03
C ASN A 84 13.01 11.48 -8.33
#